data_6741968e678bc62f29f27149a50929f9
#
_entry.id   6741968e678bc62f29f27149a50929f9
#
_cell.length_a   1.000
_cell.length_b   1.000
_cell.length_c   1.000
_cell.angle_alpha   90.00
_cell.angle_beta   90.00
_cell.angle_gamma   90.00
#
_symmetry.space_group_name_H-M   'P 1'
#
loop_
_entity.id
_entity.type
_entity.pdbx_description
1 polymer ?
#
loop_
_entity_poly.entity_id
_entity_poly.type
_entity_poly.pdbx_seq_one_letter_code
_entity_poly.pdbx_strand_id
1 'polypeptide(L)'
;YTIRDNDNNAIRDRSFVVTDTFYQIDLMKSAYYADKIPTYLEGIKTGEWVESSFNEVWRTFKADCKECNVKSAWAYNCRFDEIALNNTLRTYSNGFATWFMPFKLRLKDVWDYASNITSSKRYLKYCVATGAFTPSGNPSTSAESVYRFINGEHDFTEDHTALSDARIEAAILLAAKAKHKKTRHGSRGQGWRDASTAFKALDL
;
A
#
# COMPACT_ATOMS: atom_id res chain seq x y z
N TYR A 1 -1.96 3.25 -8.44
CA TYR A 1 -0.90 2.22 -8.49
C TYR A 1 0.33 2.71 -9.24
N THR A 2 1.45 2.05 -8.98
CA THR A 2 2.69 2.21 -9.73
C THR A 2 3.14 0.87 -10.31
N ILE A 3 3.65 0.84 -11.54
CA ILE A 3 4.32 -0.31 -12.15
C ILE A 3 5.80 0.03 -12.25
N ARG A 4 6.65 -0.85 -11.73
CA ARG A 4 8.09 -0.64 -11.63
C ARG A 4 8.88 -1.80 -12.18
N ASP A 5 10.07 -1.54 -12.67
CA ASP A 5 11.04 -2.57 -13.03
C ASP A 5 11.71 -3.20 -11.78
N ASN A 6 12.62 -4.13 -12.02
CA ASN A 6 13.33 -4.80 -10.93
C ASN A 6 14.27 -3.89 -10.15
N ASP A 7 14.69 -2.79 -10.74
CA ASP A 7 15.57 -1.77 -10.14
C ASP A 7 14.79 -0.64 -9.48
N ASN A 8 13.44 -0.81 -9.41
CA ASN A 8 12.48 0.14 -8.84
C ASN A 8 12.32 1.44 -9.65
N ASN A 9 12.68 1.46 -10.92
CA ASN A 9 12.35 2.59 -11.79
C ASN A 9 10.87 2.52 -12.17
N ALA A 10 10.20 3.68 -12.16
CA ALA A 10 8.79 3.76 -12.55
C ALA A 10 8.65 3.55 -14.08
N ILE A 11 7.88 2.53 -14.46
CA ILE A 11 7.47 2.28 -15.85
C ILE A 11 6.15 3.01 -16.11
N ARG A 12 5.23 2.96 -15.14
CA ARG A 12 3.91 3.57 -15.26
C ARG A 12 3.34 3.90 -13.87
N ASP A 13 2.88 5.12 -13.74
CA ASP A 13 2.12 5.59 -12.58
C ASP A 13 0.69 5.93 -13.01
N ARG A 14 -0.29 5.59 -12.18
CA ARG A 14 -1.70 5.92 -12.40
C ARG A 14 -2.34 6.36 -11.09
N SER A 15 -3.05 7.48 -11.17
CA SER A 15 -3.90 7.97 -10.10
C SER A 15 -5.31 8.23 -10.64
N PHE A 16 -6.32 7.66 -10.00
CA PHE A 16 -7.71 7.78 -10.41
C PHE A 16 -8.58 8.30 -9.28
N VAL A 17 -9.55 9.12 -9.64
CA VAL A 17 -10.70 9.41 -8.80
C VAL A 17 -11.89 8.62 -9.34
N VAL A 18 -12.40 7.71 -8.51
CA VAL A 18 -13.51 6.82 -8.90
C VAL A 18 -14.82 7.58 -8.86
N THR A 19 -15.35 7.93 -10.03
CA THR A 19 -16.57 8.75 -10.17
C THR A 19 -17.82 8.10 -9.58
N ASP A 20 -17.90 6.76 -9.62
CA ASP A 20 -19.00 5.99 -9.03
C ASP A 20 -19.19 6.26 -7.53
N THR A 21 -18.12 6.64 -6.83
CA THR A 21 -18.14 6.91 -5.39
C THR A 21 -17.92 8.38 -5.06
N PHE A 22 -17.01 9.04 -5.77
CA PHE A 22 -16.54 10.38 -5.42
C PHE A 22 -17.66 11.42 -5.41
N TYR A 23 -18.61 11.32 -6.33
CA TYR A 23 -19.76 12.24 -6.42
C TYR A 23 -20.93 11.85 -5.53
N GLN A 24 -20.83 10.78 -4.75
CA GLN A 24 -21.79 10.48 -3.69
C GLN A 24 -21.41 11.31 -2.45
N ILE A 25 -21.82 12.58 -2.44
CA ILE A 25 -21.36 13.60 -1.48
C ILE A 25 -21.53 13.17 -0.03
N ASP A 26 -22.67 12.58 0.34
CA ASP A 26 -22.92 12.15 1.72
C ASP A 26 -21.99 10.99 2.13
N LEU A 27 -21.72 10.07 1.21
CA LEU A 27 -20.78 8.97 1.42
C LEU A 27 -19.35 9.53 1.60
N MET A 28 -18.93 10.44 0.71
CA MET A 28 -17.58 11.02 0.79
C MET A 28 -17.37 11.86 2.03
N LYS A 29 -18.38 12.62 2.48
CA LYS A 29 -18.29 13.39 3.73
C LYS A 29 -18.25 12.52 4.98
N SER A 30 -18.75 11.29 4.93
CA SER A 30 -18.67 10.31 6.02
C SER A 30 -17.40 9.47 5.99
N ALA A 31 -16.58 9.57 4.95
CA ALA A 31 -15.36 8.81 4.80
C ALA A 31 -14.27 9.27 5.78
N TYR A 32 -13.40 8.35 6.19
CA TYR A 32 -12.29 8.63 7.11
C TYR A 32 -11.37 9.78 6.64
N TYR A 33 -11.16 9.89 5.32
CA TYR A 33 -10.35 10.94 4.70
C TYR A 33 -11.20 12.02 4.00
N ALA A 34 -12.36 12.37 4.56
CA ALA A 34 -13.23 13.42 4.00
C ALA A 34 -12.53 14.79 3.86
N ASP A 35 -11.58 15.09 4.73
CA ASP A 35 -10.72 16.28 4.69
C ASP A 35 -9.84 16.36 3.44
N LYS A 36 -9.61 15.24 2.75
CA LYS A 36 -8.85 15.16 1.48
C LYS A 36 -9.66 15.51 0.24
N ILE A 37 -10.99 15.69 0.35
CA ILE A 37 -11.84 16.04 -0.81
C ILE A 37 -11.31 17.25 -1.59
N PRO A 38 -10.87 18.37 -0.96
CA PRO A 38 -10.29 19.50 -1.67
C PRO A 38 -9.03 19.13 -2.48
N THR A 39 -8.18 18.27 -1.93
CA THR A 39 -6.97 17.77 -2.62
C THR A 39 -7.34 16.96 -3.86
N TYR A 40 -8.37 16.12 -3.76
CA TYR A 40 -8.87 15.34 -4.91
C TYR A 40 -9.41 16.24 -6.01
N LEU A 41 -10.18 17.27 -5.66
CA LEU A 41 -10.72 18.25 -6.62
C LEU A 41 -9.60 19.04 -7.31
N GLU A 42 -8.57 19.45 -6.60
CA GLU A 42 -7.44 20.15 -7.20
C GLU A 42 -6.63 19.22 -8.12
N GLY A 43 -6.38 17.97 -7.72
CA GLY A 43 -5.71 16.97 -8.56
C GLY A 43 -6.47 16.65 -9.86
N ILE A 44 -7.82 16.64 -9.82
CA ILE A 44 -8.65 16.52 -11.03
C ILE A 44 -8.46 17.75 -11.92
N LYS A 45 -8.56 18.94 -11.35
CA LYS A 45 -8.45 20.21 -12.08
C LYS A 45 -7.09 20.40 -12.75
N THR A 46 -6.02 19.97 -12.09
CA THR A 46 -4.65 20.03 -12.63
C THR A 46 -4.35 18.91 -13.62
N GLY A 47 -5.19 17.89 -13.71
CA GLY A 47 -4.97 16.70 -14.53
C GLY A 47 -3.98 15.70 -13.93
N GLU A 48 -3.58 15.89 -12.67
CA GLU A 48 -2.75 14.93 -11.94
C GLU A 48 -3.51 13.62 -11.70
N TRP A 49 -4.82 13.74 -11.45
CA TRP A 49 -5.70 12.59 -11.20
C TRP A 49 -6.78 12.51 -12.28
N VAL A 50 -7.01 11.29 -12.75
CA VAL A 50 -7.95 11.02 -13.83
C VAL A 50 -9.27 10.55 -13.25
N GLU A 51 -10.34 11.25 -13.59
CA GLU A 51 -11.70 10.78 -13.29
C GLU A 51 -12.04 9.55 -14.13
N SER A 52 -12.51 8.51 -13.49
CA SER A 52 -12.83 7.27 -14.17
C SER A 52 -13.86 6.45 -13.41
N SER A 53 -14.70 5.71 -14.11
CA SER A 53 -15.53 4.69 -13.45
C SER A 53 -14.65 3.56 -12.91
N PHE A 54 -15.10 2.87 -11.85
CA PHE A 54 -14.33 1.75 -11.31
C PHE A 54 -14.13 0.62 -12.32
N ASN A 55 -15.10 0.41 -13.19
CA ASN A 55 -14.98 -0.57 -14.27
C ASN A 55 -13.87 -0.19 -15.29
N GLU A 56 -13.71 1.09 -15.59
CA GLU A 56 -12.62 1.58 -16.45
C GLU A 56 -11.28 1.48 -15.73
N VAL A 57 -11.19 1.84 -14.45
CA VAL A 57 -9.99 1.61 -13.62
C VAL A 57 -9.56 0.15 -13.68
N TRP A 58 -10.51 -0.78 -13.49
CA TRP A 58 -10.23 -2.21 -13.57
C TRP A 58 -9.72 -2.67 -14.94
N ARG A 59 -10.36 -2.19 -16.03
CA ARG A 59 -9.92 -2.52 -17.40
C ARG A 59 -8.54 -1.96 -17.69
N THR A 60 -8.28 -0.71 -17.31
CA THR A 60 -6.99 -0.04 -17.47
C THR A 60 -5.90 -0.76 -16.70
N PHE A 61 -6.14 -1.12 -15.44
CA PHE A 61 -5.20 -1.88 -14.63
C PHE A 61 -4.82 -3.21 -15.28
N LYS A 62 -5.81 -3.96 -15.80
CA LYS A 62 -5.55 -5.23 -16.49
C LYS A 62 -4.76 -5.05 -17.78
N ALA A 63 -5.09 -4.00 -18.56
CA ALA A 63 -4.37 -3.67 -19.78
C ALA A 63 -2.92 -3.30 -19.49
N ASP A 64 -2.68 -2.43 -18.51
CA ASP A 64 -1.35 -2.01 -18.08
C ASP A 64 -0.51 -3.19 -17.55
N CYS A 65 -1.12 -4.09 -16.75
CA CYS A 65 -0.45 -5.30 -16.30
C CYS A 65 -0.02 -6.21 -17.45
N LYS A 66 -0.84 -6.32 -18.49
CA LYS A 66 -0.54 -7.12 -19.69
C LYS A 66 0.55 -6.47 -20.53
N GLU A 67 0.42 -5.16 -20.81
CA GLU A 67 1.34 -4.38 -21.63
C GLU A 67 2.74 -4.34 -21.00
N CYS A 68 2.81 -4.06 -19.70
CA CYS A 68 4.08 -4.01 -18.97
C CYS A 68 4.57 -5.39 -18.52
N ASN A 69 3.89 -6.48 -18.92
CA ASN A 69 4.27 -7.87 -18.57
C ASN A 69 4.49 -8.09 -17.07
N VAL A 70 3.59 -7.52 -16.23
CA VAL A 70 3.68 -7.57 -14.76
C VAL A 70 3.69 -9.01 -14.26
N LYS A 71 4.67 -9.37 -13.44
CA LYS A 71 4.85 -10.72 -12.90
C LYS A 71 4.42 -10.88 -11.45
N SER A 72 4.35 -9.80 -10.69
CA SER A 72 3.90 -9.80 -9.30
C SER A 72 3.24 -8.49 -8.94
N ALA A 73 2.25 -8.53 -8.07
CA ALA A 73 1.60 -7.38 -7.47
C ALA A 73 1.85 -7.40 -5.95
N TRP A 74 1.98 -6.23 -5.36
CA TRP A 74 2.33 -6.05 -3.96
C TRP A 74 1.54 -4.90 -3.36
N ALA A 75 1.10 -5.04 -2.09
CA ALA A 75 0.54 -3.95 -1.30
C ALA A 75 0.88 -4.16 0.17
N TYR A 76 0.89 -3.08 0.95
CA TYR A 76 1.11 -3.14 2.40
C TYR A 76 -0.18 -3.55 3.11
N ASN A 77 -0.17 -4.66 3.86
CA ASN A 77 -1.40 -5.27 4.38
C ASN A 77 -2.39 -5.63 3.25
N CYS A 78 -1.90 -6.30 2.23
CA CYS A 78 -2.58 -6.57 0.96
C CYS A 78 -3.97 -7.20 1.06
N ARG A 79 -4.30 -7.81 2.20
CA ARG A 79 -5.64 -8.37 2.45
C ARG A 79 -6.72 -7.29 2.44
N PHE A 80 -6.41 -6.10 2.95
CA PHE A 80 -7.32 -4.96 2.94
C PHE A 80 -7.63 -4.55 1.48
N ASP A 81 -6.59 -4.36 0.67
CA ASP A 81 -6.73 -3.98 -0.73
C ASP A 81 -7.48 -5.04 -1.54
N GLU A 82 -7.15 -6.32 -1.34
CA GLU A 82 -7.82 -7.42 -2.03
C GLU A 82 -9.32 -7.44 -1.75
N ILE A 83 -9.72 -7.28 -0.49
CA ILE A 83 -11.13 -7.25 -0.09
C ILE A 83 -11.82 -6.01 -0.66
N ALA A 84 -11.21 -4.83 -0.52
CA ALA A 84 -11.78 -3.57 -0.99
C ALA A 84 -11.97 -3.60 -2.51
N LEU A 85 -10.94 -3.95 -3.28
CA LEU A 85 -10.99 -3.99 -4.74
C LEU A 85 -12.01 -5.01 -5.26
N ASN A 86 -12.05 -6.21 -4.69
CA ASN A 86 -12.99 -7.25 -5.09
C ASN A 86 -14.44 -6.89 -4.77
N ASN A 87 -14.70 -6.33 -3.59
CA ASN A 87 -16.04 -5.89 -3.21
C ASN A 87 -16.53 -4.73 -4.08
N THR A 88 -15.68 -3.74 -4.31
CA THR A 88 -15.98 -2.61 -5.19
C THR A 88 -16.27 -3.07 -6.61
N LEU A 89 -15.45 -3.98 -7.15
CA LEU A 89 -15.68 -4.55 -8.48
C LEU A 89 -17.02 -5.30 -8.57
N ARG A 90 -17.33 -6.11 -7.56
CA ARG A 90 -18.61 -6.84 -7.50
C ARG A 90 -19.79 -5.89 -7.52
N THR A 91 -19.71 -4.80 -6.75
CA THR A 91 -20.77 -3.78 -6.68
C THR A 91 -20.97 -3.10 -8.03
N TYR A 92 -19.92 -2.55 -8.62
CA TYR A 92 -20.03 -1.74 -9.83
C TYR A 92 -20.06 -2.54 -11.14
N SER A 93 -19.79 -3.84 -11.11
CA SER A 93 -20.01 -4.75 -12.24
C SER A 93 -21.37 -5.47 -12.20
N ASN A 94 -22.24 -5.13 -11.25
CA ASN A 94 -23.50 -5.86 -11.03
C ASN A 94 -23.30 -7.37 -10.84
N GLY A 95 -22.21 -7.77 -10.21
CA GLY A 95 -21.87 -9.17 -9.94
C GLY A 95 -21.24 -9.94 -11.11
N PHE A 96 -21.08 -9.33 -12.29
CA PHE A 96 -20.44 -9.99 -13.44
C PHE A 96 -18.98 -10.27 -13.23
N ALA A 97 -18.27 -9.46 -12.46
CA ALA A 97 -16.89 -9.64 -12.11
C ALA A 97 -16.73 -9.64 -10.59
N THR A 98 -15.96 -10.60 -10.07
CA THR A 98 -15.79 -10.79 -8.62
C THR A 98 -14.33 -10.77 -8.21
N TRP A 99 -13.41 -10.72 -9.17
CA TRP A 99 -11.97 -10.78 -8.93
C TRP A 99 -11.23 -9.67 -9.68
N PHE A 100 -10.64 -8.75 -8.93
CA PHE A 100 -9.98 -7.57 -9.49
C PHE A 100 -8.67 -7.90 -10.22
N MET A 101 -7.83 -8.74 -9.60
CA MET A 101 -6.51 -9.06 -10.13
C MET A 101 -6.60 -9.82 -11.45
N PRO A 102 -5.69 -9.58 -12.43
CA PRO A 102 -5.56 -10.40 -13.62
C PRO A 102 -5.33 -11.87 -13.27
N PHE A 103 -5.81 -12.75 -14.14
CA PHE A 103 -5.65 -14.20 -13.96
C PHE A 103 -4.17 -14.57 -13.71
N LYS A 104 -3.91 -15.38 -12.70
CA LYS A 104 -2.59 -15.80 -12.20
C LYS A 104 -1.75 -14.71 -11.51
N LEU A 105 -2.17 -13.45 -11.51
CA LEU A 105 -1.49 -12.41 -10.75
C LEU A 105 -2.10 -12.36 -9.33
N ARG A 106 -1.30 -12.72 -8.33
CA ARG A 106 -1.71 -12.66 -6.92
C ARG A 106 -1.07 -11.48 -6.24
N LEU A 107 -1.85 -10.79 -5.41
CA LEU A 107 -1.37 -9.75 -4.54
C LEU A 107 -0.54 -10.37 -3.40
N LYS A 108 0.64 -9.83 -3.16
CA LYS A 108 1.58 -10.25 -2.12
C LYS A 108 1.71 -9.16 -1.09
N ASP A 109 2.01 -9.52 0.14
CA ASP A 109 2.06 -8.60 1.26
C ASP A 109 3.46 -8.03 1.48
N VAL A 110 3.59 -6.71 1.27
CA VAL A 110 4.82 -5.97 1.57
C VAL A 110 5.08 -5.98 3.08
N TRP A 111 4.04 -5.86 3.90
CA TRP A 111 4.15 -5.84 5.36
C TRP A 111 4.77 -7.13 5.91
N ASP A 112 4.23 -8.29 5.50
CA ASP A 112 4.80 -9.58 5.89
C ASP A 112 6.23 -9.77 5.37
N TYR A 113 6.50 -9.26 4.17
CA TYR A 113 7.83 -9.35 3.57
C TYR A 113 8.85 -8.46 4.26
N ALA A 114 8.44 -7.27 4.70
CA ALA A 114 9.25 -6.33 5.45
C ALA A 114 9.47 -6.72 6.93
N SER A 115 8.89 -7.83 7.41
CA SER A 115 9.08 -8.30 8.80
C SER A 115 10.55 -8.48 9.18
N ASN A 116 11.43 -8.75 8.21
CA ASN A 116 12.88 -8.80 8.41
C ASN A 116 13.51 -7.42 8.74
N ILE A 117 12.88 -6.34 8.33
CA ILE A 117 13.28 -4.98 8.72
C ILE A 117 12.72 -4.69 10.11
N THR A 118 11.41 -4.84 10.30
CA THR A 118 10.68 -4.43 11.50
C THR A 118 11.04 -5.28 12.74
N SER A 119 11.50 -6.51 12.58
CA SER A 119 12.01 -7.35 13.67
C SER A 119 13.52 -7.22 13.90
N SER A 120 14.22 -6.39 13.14
CA SER A 120 15.67 -6.20 13.32
C SER A 120 15.98 -5.37 14.57
N LYS A 121 17.07 -5.72 15.27
CA LYS A 121 17.53 -4.95 16.45
C LYS A 121 17.73 -3.46 16.14
N ARG A 122 18.16 -3.12 14.90
CA ARG A 122 18.36 -1.72 14.47
C ARG A 122 17.02 -0.97 14.38
N TYR A 123 15.97 -1.60 13.82
CA TYR A 123 14.65 -1.01 13.74
C TYR A 123 14.02 -0.82 15.13
N LEU A 124 14.15 -1.83 15.99
CA LEU A 124 13.58 -1.77 17.34
C LEU A 124 14.24 -0.68 18.19
N LYS A 125 15.56 -0.50 18.06
CA LYS A 125 16.27 0.64 18.68
C LYS A 125 15.81 1.98 18.13
N TYR A 126 15.53 2.07 16.82
CA TYR A 126 14.93 3.25 16.21
C TYR A 126 13.55 3.56 16.82
N CYS A 127 12.68 2.57 16.99
CA CYS A 127 11.37 2.75 17.62
C CYS A 127 11.51 3.32 19.05
N VAL A 128 12.48 2.81 19.83
CA VAL A 128 12.75 3.33 21.18
C VAL A 128 13.22 4.79 21.13
N ALA A 129 14.15 5.11 20.22
CA ALA A 129 14.73 6.44 20.12
C ALA A 129 13.74 7.50 19.63
N THR A 130 12.78 7.11 18.79
CA THR A 130 11.80 8.03 18.16
C THR A 130 10.41 7.99 18.78
N GLY A 131 10.16 7.08 19.72
CA GLY A 131 8.82 6.86 20.27
C GLY A 131 7.84 6.22 19.29
N ALA A 132 8.32 5.56 18.23
CA ALA A 132 7.48 4.94 17.20
C ALA A 132 6.78 3.67 17.72
N PHE A 133 5.77 3.85 18.57
CA PHE A 133 4.99 2.78 19.18
C PHE A 133 3.50 2.95 18.88
N THR A 134 2.79 1.82 18.85
CA THR A 134 1.32 1.81 18.84
C THR A 134 0.77 2.21 20.21
N PRO A 135 -0.50 2.62 20.32
CA PRO A 135 -1.13 2.89 21.63
C PRO A 135 -1.06 1.71 22.61
N SER A 136 -0.94 0.48 22.11
CA SER A 136 -0.76 -0.73 22.94
C SER A 136 0.69 -1.03 23.33
N GLY A 137 1.63 -0.11 23.06
CA GLY A 137 3.04 -0.23 23.44
C GLY A 137 3.88 -1.20 22.58
N ASN A 138 3.37 -1.63 21.43
CA ASN A 138 4.15 -2.43 20.48
C ASN A 138 4.90 -1.51 19.50
N PRO A 139 6.10 -1.90 19.00
CA PRO A 139 6.77 -1.17 17.94
C PRO A 139 5.85 -0.95 16.76
N SER A 140 5.80 0.29 16.26
CA SER A 140 5.02 0.59 15.04
C SER A 140 5.58 -0.19 13.86
N THR A 141 4.70 -0.76 13.05
CA THR A 141 5.07 -1.43 11.80
C THR A 141 4.27 -0.84 10.63
N SER A 142 3.80 0.41 10.76
CA SER A 142 3.14 1.13 9.67
C SER A 142 4.10 1.38 8.50
N ALA A 143 3.57 1.53 7.29
CA ALA A 143 4.38 1.86 6.12
C ALA A 143 5.20 3.12 6.35
N GLU A 144 4.58 4.17 6.89
CA GLU A 144 5.25 5.43 7.24
C GLU A 144 6.43 5.25 8.20
N SER A 145 6.24 4.49 9.31
CA SER A 145 7.31 4.25 10.28
C SER A 145 8.48 3.48 9.67
N VAL A 146 8.20 2.51 8.81
CA VAL A 146 9.23 1.71 8.12
C VAL A 146 9.95 2.57 7.08
N TYR A 147 9.21 3.40 6.34
CA TYR A 147 9.77 4.31 5.33
C TYR A 147 10.71 5.34 5.97
N ARG A 148 10.29 6.00 7.05
CA ARG A 148 11.15 6.90 7.85
C ARG A 148 12.46 6.24 8.25
N PHE A 149 12.38 5.01 8.73
CA PHE A 149 13.57 4.26 9.15
C PHE A 149 14.53 3.93 8.00
N ILE A 150 14.01 3.48 6.85
CA ILE A 150 14.89 3.08 5.74
C ILE A 150 15.57 4.25 5.06
N ASN A 151 14.92 5.42 5.03
CA ASN A 151 15.44 6.63 4.39
C ASN A 151 16.16 7.58 5.37
N GLY A 152 15.98 7.39 6.68
CA GLY A 152 16.51 8.31 7.68
C GLY A 152 15.76 9.63 7.75
N GLU A 153 14.54 9.69 7.21
CA GLU A 153 13.68 10.89 7.13
C GLU A 153 12.68 10.90 8.29
N HIS A 154 13.11 11.34 9.46
CA HIS A 154 12.28 11.27 10.69
C HIS A 154 11.03 12.14 10.65
N ASP A 155 11.07 13.25 9.92
CA ASP A 155 9.96 14.23 9.81
C ASP A 155 9.01 13.93 8.64
N PHE A 156 9.26 12.87 7.87
CA PHE A 156 8.37 12.47 6.77
C PHE A 156 6.97 12.19 7.29
N THR A 157 5.96 12.71 6.62
CA THR A 157 4.55 12.42 6.88
C THR A 157 3.91 11.94 5.58
N GLU A 158 3.22 10.81 5.65
CA GLU A 158 2.49 10.23 4.56
C GLU A 158 1.29 11.10 4.20
N ASP A 159 1.12 11.42 2.92
CA ASP A 159 -0.01 12.24 2.45
C ASP A 159 -1.31 11.43 2.30
N HIS A 160 -1.21 10.10 2.41
CA HIS A 160 -2.32 9.16 2.29
C HIS A 160 -3.08 9.28 0.96
N THR A 161 -2.35 9.55 -0.12
CA THR A 161 -2.89 9.38 -1.47
C THR A 161 -2.42 8.04 -2.05
N ALA A 162 -3.31 7.34 -2.76
CA ALA A 162 -3.07 5.96 -3.17
C ALA A 162 -1.79 5.78 -4.03
N LEU A 163 -1.39 6.78 -4.82
CA LEU A 163 -0.16 6.70 -5.60
C LEU A 163 1.08 6.97 -4.75
N SER A 164 1.01 7.90 -3.80
CA SER A 164 2.09 8.16 -2.84
C SER A 164 2.33 6.92 -1.98
N ASP A 165 1.26 6.34 -1.42
CA ASP A 165 1.32 5.11 -0.63
C ASP A 165 1.98 3.99 -1.43
N ALA A 166 1.57 3.79 -2.68
CA ALA A 166 2.16 2.76 -3.56
C ALA A 166 3.67 2.99 -3.83
N ARG A 167 4.14 4.24 -3.89
CA ARG A 167 5.56 4.58 -4.05
C ARG A 167 6.36 4.29 -2.77
N ILE A 168 5.80 4.62 -1.60
CA ILE A 168 6.37 4.30 -0.28
C ILE A 168 6.51 2.79 -0.13
N GLU A 169 5.46 2.04 -0.44
CA GLU A 169 5.44 0.58 -0.37
C GLU A 169 6.47 -0.06 -1.31
N ALA A 170 6.64 0.50 -2.51
CA ALA A 170 7.67 0.04 -3.45
C ALA A 170 9.09 0.26 -2.91
N ALA A 171 9.37 1.37 -2.23
CA ALA A 171 10.65 1.62 -1.57
C ALA A 171 10.90 0.63 -0.42
N ILE A 172 9.87 0.36 0.40
CA ILE A 172 9.95 -0.64 1.47
C ILE A 172 10.22 -2.04 0.90
N LEU A 173 9.53 -2.41 -0.18
CA LEU A 173 9.71 -3.70 -0.84
C LEU A 173 11.15 -3.86 -1.36
N LEU A 174 11.71 -2.82 -1.99
CA LEU A 174 13.09 -2.83 -2.46
C LEU A 174 14.08 -3.05 -1.31
N ALA A 175 13.94 -2.28 -0.22
CA ALA A 175 14.77 -2.43 0.97
C ALA A 175 14.66 -3.82 1.63
N ALA A 176 13.45 -4.40 1.63
CA ALA A 176 13.21 -5.75 2.15
C ALA A 176 13.85 -6.83 1.26
N LYS A 177 13.77 -6.67 -0.07
CA LYS A 177 14.40 -7.58 -1.04
C LYS A 177 15.93 -7.59 -0.90
N ALA A 178 16.56 -6.46 -0.66
CA ALA A 178 18.01 -6.36 -0.47
C ALA A 178 18.53 -7.20 0.71
N LYS A 179 17.64 -7.61 1.62
CA LYS A 179 17.98 -8.51 2.75
C LYS A 179 17.80 -10.01 2.44
N HIS A 180 17.64 -10.38 1.19
CA HIS A 180 17.65 -11.77 0.68
C HIS A 180 16.68 -12.76 1.36
N LYS A 181 15.47 -12.34 1.71
CA LYS A 181 14.47 -13.28 2.21
C LYS A 181 13.61 -13.85 1.08
N LYS A 182 13.34 -15.16 1.14
CA LYS A 182 12.36 -15.81 0.25
C LYS A 182 10.97 -15.25 0.51
N THR A 183 10.26 -14.85 -0.57
CA THR A 183 8.85 -14.47 -0.47
C THR A 183 8.00 -15.67 -0.12
N ARG A 184 7.13 -15.53 0.87
CA ARG A 184 6.02 -16.46 1.08
C ARG A 184 4.81 -15.97 0.25
N HIS A 185 4.01 -16.92 -0.23
CA HIS A 185 2.78 -16.58 -0.93
C HIS A 185 1.67 -16.22 0.07
N GLY A 186 0.93 -15.14 -0.21
CA GLY A 186 -0.20 -14.65 0.57
C GLY A 186 0.20 -13.82 1.79
N SER A 187 -0.78 -13.10 2.34
CA SER A 187 -0.65 -12.38 3.59
C SER A 187 -0.82 -13.32 4.78
N ARG A 188 0.12 -13.31 5.71
CA ARG A 188 -0.07 -13.94 7.03
C ARG A 188 -0.80 -13.00 7.98
N GLY A 189 -0.84 -11.69 7.67
CA GLY A 189 -1.39 -10.65 8.53
C GLY A 189 -0.72 -10.58 9.90
N GLN A 190 0.56 -10.88 9.99
CA GLN A 190 1.30 -11.07 11.25
C GLN A 190 2.62 -10.29 11.33
N GLY A 191 2.88 -9.40 10.39
CA GLY A 191 4.13 -8.61 10.36
C GLY A 191 4.39 -7.86 11.69
N TRP A 192 3.35 -7.39 12.37
CA TRP A 192 3.46 -6.75 13.67
C TRP A 192 3.84 -7.73 14.80
N ARG A 193 3.45 -9.00 14.72
CA ARG A 193 3.78 -10.01 15.74
C ARG A 193 5.27 -10.33 15.76
N ASP A 194 5.89 -10.39 14.59
CA ASP A 194 7.32 -10.63 14.47
C ASP A 194 8.11 -9.50 15.17
N ALA A 195 7.72 -8.24 14.95
CA ALA A 195 8.34 -7.08 15.60
C ALA A 195 8.10 -7.07 17.14
N SER A 196 6.85 -7.32 17.58
CA SER A 196 6.50 -7.38 18.99
C SER A 196 7.27 -8.50 19.73
N THR A 197 7.36 -9.68 19.12
CA THR A 197 8.11 -10.81 19.69
C THR A 197 9.59 -10.49 19.80
N ALA A 198 10.18 -9.93 18.73
CA ALA A 198 11.59 -9.53 18.74
C ALA A 198 11.87 -8.41 19.74
N PHE A 199 10.94 -7.47 19.93
CA PHE A 199 11.06 -6.40 20.91
C PHE A 199 11.08 -6.91 22.35
N LYS A 200 10.17 -7.84 22.68
CA LYS A 200 10.12 -8.46 24.02
C LYS A 200 11.37 -9.28 24.35
N ALA A 201 12.09 -9.75 23.34
CA ALA A 201 13.33 -10.50 23.49
C ALA A 201 14.59 -9.60 23.55
N LEU A 202 14.43 -8.28 23.39
CA LEU A 202 15.51 -7.32 23.56
C LEU A 202 15.59 -6.96 25.05
N ASP A 203 16.71 -7.31 25.69
CA ASP A 203 17.14 -6.71 26.98
C ASP A 203 17.57 -5.26 26.69
N LEU A 204 16.60 -4.33 26.82
CA LEU A 204 16.80 -2.88 26.71
C LEU A 204 16.59 -2.22 28.06
#